data_323a55a1c1a5170fd765ad5132283fb9
#
_entry.id   323a55a1c1a5170fd765ad5132283fb9
#
_cell.length_a   1.000
_cell.length_b   1.000
_cell.length_c   1.000
_cell.angle_alpha   90.00
_cell.angle_beta   90.00
_cell.angle_gamma   90.00
#
_symmetry.space_group_name_H-M   'P 1'
#
loop_
_entity.id
_entity.type
_entity.pdbx_description
1 polymer ?
#
loop_
_entity_poly.entity_id
_entity_poly.type
_entity_poly.pdbx_seq_one_letter_code
_entity_poly.pdbx_strand_id
1 'polypeptide(L)'
;SPQRADYLKLNSKRDQGRRVAQTVYNSDLEEARGVAARIRRLVDEGASPGDCAILTRVNAQQKILCRALDEQHLRYRVKRDSGWQNSGLADDAQTRLAMLEALGAGGDVKGVTISTIHASKGLEFKHVFLIGCSEGLIPYGSPPEGDLLEEERRLMYVAVTRAEDTLDVSYARAREDDGSDRGRRKSRFFR
;
A
#
# COMPACT_ATOMS: atom_id res chain seq x y z
N SER A 1 13.44 -20.47 -6.97
CA SER A 1 13.74 -21.37 -5.87
C SER A 1 12.48 -21.75 -5.11
N PRO A 2 12.43 -22.90 -4.42
CA PRO A 2 11.26 -23.33 -3.65
C PRO A 2 10.74 -22.28 -2.66
N GLN A 3 11.63 -21.46 -2.13
CA GLN A 3 11.29 -20.40 -1.19
C GLN A 3 10.45 -19.25 -1.77
N ARG A 4 10.50 -19.03 -3.07
CA ARG A 4 9.69 -17.98 -3.72
C ARG A 4 8.23 -18.36 -3.86
N ALA A 5 7.97 -19.61 -4.12
CA ALA A 5 6.61 -20.12 -4.17
C ALA A 5 5.91 -20.05 -2.81
N ASP A 6 6.69 -20.11 -1.74
CA ASP A 6 6.15 -20.12 -0.39
C ASP A 6 5.66 -18.75 0.07
N TYR A 7 6.24 -17.64 -0.43
CA TYR A 7 5.75 -16.31 -0.08
C TYR A 7 4.36 -16.02 -0.65
N LEU A 8 4.12 -16.47 -1.85
CA LEU A 8 2.80 -16.35 -2.47
C LEU A 8 1.83 -17.42 -1.97
N LYS A 9 2.37 -18.49 -1.43
CA LYS A 9 1.64 -19.58 -0.80
C LYS A 9 1.53 -19.44 0.71
N LEU A 10 1.93 -18.33 1.28
CA LEU A 10 1.63 -17.99 2.68
C LEU A 10 0.13 -17.78 2.83
N ASN A 11 -0.41 -18.80 2.57
CA ASN A 11 -1.75 -19.16 2.43
C ASN A 11 -2.41 -19.04 3.74
N SER A 12 -3.30 -18.29 3.68
CA SER A 12 -4.46 -18.38 4.48
C SER A 12 -4.72 -19.79 4.94
N LYS A 13 -4.66 -20.00 6.19
CA LYS A 13 -5.38 -21.07 6.85
C LYS A 13 -6.91 -20.85 6.76
N ARG A 14 -7.33 -19.86 5.99
CA ARG A 14 -8.72 -19.55 5.67
C ARG A 14 -9.02 -20.13 4.32
N ASP A 15 -9.91 -21.11 4.30
CA ASP A 15 -10.24 -21.96 3.16
C ASP A 15 -10.79 -21.27 1.92
N GLN A 16 -10.94 -19.94 1.95
CA GLN A 16 -11.50 -19.18 0.84
C GLN A 16 -10.57 -18.06 0.42
N GLY A 17 -9.39 -18.44 0.22
CA GLY A 17 -8.30 -17.83 -0.45
C GLY A 17 -8.28 -16.33 -0.54
N ARG A 18 -7.31 -15.71 0.12
CA ARG A 18 -6.86 -14.39 -0.25
C ARG A 18 -6.61 -14.36 -1.75
N ARG A 19 -7.24 -13.45 -2.42
CA ARG A 19 -6.91 -13.20 -3.82
C ARG A 19 -5.63 -12.39 -3.87
N VAL A 20 -4.62 -12.94 -4.51
CA VAL A 20 -3.37 -12.25 -4.78
C VAL A 20 -3.35 -11.86 -6.25
N ALA A 21 -3.28 -10.57 -6.52
CA ALA A 21 -3.14 -10.04 -7.86
C ALA A 21 -1.77 -9.39 -8.02
N GLN A 22 -1.23 -9.44 -9.23
CA GLN A 22 -0.01 -8.73 -9.59
C GLN A 22 -0.30 -7.82 -10.76
N THR A 23 0.07 -6.55 -10.62
CA THR A 23 -0.20 -5.53 -11.63
C THR A 23 1.08 -4.78 -11.98
N VAL A 24 1.25 -4.49 -13.25
CA VAL A 24 2.36 -3.69 -13.78
C VAL A 24 1.82 -2.40 -14.33
N TYR A 25 2.46 -1.30 -13.98
CA TYR A 25 2.12 0.03 -14.48
C TYR A 25 3.32 0.63 -15.23
N ASN A 26 3.06 1.56 -16.12
CA ASN A 26 4.14 2.19 -16.89
C ASN A 26 4.95 3.19 -16.07
N SER A 27 4.30 3.89 -15.14
CA SER A 27 4.95 4.87 -14.27
C SER A 27 4.43 4.78 -12.84
N ASP A 28 5.16 5.39 -11.91
CA ASP A 28 4.76 5.50 -10.50
C ASP A 28 3.47 6.32 -10.34
N LEU A 29 3.26 7.32 -11.19
CA LEU A 29 2.01 8.08 -11.22
C LEU A 29 0.84 7.20 -11.67
N GLU A 30 1.00 6.41 -12.71
CA GLU A 30 -0.02 5.46 -13.16
C GLU A 30 -0.29 4.38 -12.10
N GLU A 31 0.74 3.91 -11.41
CA GLU A 31 0.59 2.97 -10.31
C GLU A 31 -0.26 3.57 -9.19
N ALA A 32 0.06 4.78 -8.76
CA ALA A 32 -0.69 5.46 -7.71
C ALA A 32 -2.15 5.69 -8.12
N ARG A 33 -2.39 6.17 -9.32
CA ARG A 33 -3.73 6.39 -9.85
C ARG A 33 -4.51 5.10 -10.04
N GLY A 34 -3.86 4.06 -10.52
CA GLY A 34 -4.48 2.75 -10.70
C GLY A 34 -4.90 2.11 -9.38
N VAL A 35 -4.06 2.21 -8.36
CA VAL A 35 -4.38 1.74 -7.01
C VAL A 35 -5.54 2.55 -6.43
N ALA A 36 -5.50 3.87 -6.52
CA ALA A 36 -6.57 4.73 -6.04
C ALA A 36 -7.91 4.44 -6.75
N ALA A 37 -7.89 4.19 -8.05
CA ALA A 37 -9.08 3.82 -8.82
C ALA A 37 -9.66 2.46 -8.37
N ARG A 38 -8.82 1.50 -8.04
CA ARG A 38 -9.26 0.20 -7.52
C ARG A 38 -9.89 0.33 -6.14
N ILE A 39 -9.33 1.15 -5.28
CA ILE A 39 -9.91 1.44 -3.97
C ILE A 39 -11.25 2.15 -4.14
N ARG A 40 -11.35 3.12 -5.05
CA ARG A 40 -12.62 3.78 -5.36
C ARG A 40 -13.68 2.77 -5.77
N ARG A 41 -13.33 1.82 -6.60
CA ARG A 41 -14.24 0.76 -7.04
C ARG A 41 -14.69 -0.12 -5.87
N LEU A 42 -13.76 -0.53 -5.02
CA LEU A 42 -14.09 -1.32 -3.82
C LEU A 42 -15.07 -0.58 -2.92
N VAL A 43 -14.85 0.71 -2.70
CA VAL A 43 -15.72 1.55 -1.89
C VAL A 43 -17.10 1.69 -2.54
N ASP A 44 -17.16 1.89 -3.84
CA ASP A 44 -18.41 1.96 -4.58
C ASP A 44 -19.20 0.64 -4.55
N GLU A 45 -18.50 -0.47 -4.40
CA GLU A 45 -19.08 -1.81 -4.25
C GLU A 45 -19.42 -2.17 -2.80
N GLY A 46 -19.21 -1.26 -1.86
CA GLY A 46 -19.64 -1.40 -0.48
C GLY A 46 -18.52 -1.54 0.57
N ALA A 47 -17.26 -1.59 0.16
CA ALA A 47 -16.16 -1.61 1.12
C ALA A 47 -16.03 -0.27 1.85
N SER A 48 -15.64 -0.30 3.10
CA SER A 48 -15.27 0.90 3.82
C SER A 48 -13.85 1.35 3.43
N PRO A 49 -13.59 2.65 3.26
CA PRO A 49 -12.22 3.12 3.03
C PRO A 49 -11.23 2.62 4.09
N GLY A 50 -11.66 2.50 5.34
CA GLY A 50 -10.83 1.97 6.44
C GLY A 50 -10.46 0.50 6.29
N ASP A 51 -11.11 -0.24 5.41
CA ASP A 51 -10.78 -1.63 5.10
C ASP A 51 -9.58 -1.75 4.13
N CYS A 52 -9.15 -0.64 3.56
CA CYS A 52 -8.12 -0.59 2.54
C CYS A 52 -6.83 0.03 3.07
N ALA A 53 -5.71 -0.55 2.70
CA ALA A 53 -4.38 0.00 3.01
C ALA A 53 -3.47 -0.04 1.78
N ILE A 54 -2.64 0.99 1.67
CA ILE A 54 -1.55 1.03 0.70
C ILE A 54 -0.24 0.99 1.49
N LEU A 55 0.55 -0.02 1.24
CA LEU A 55 1.83 -0.22 1.91
C LEU A 55 2.98 0.18 0.98
N THR A 56 3.93 0.91 1.54
CA THR A 56 5.13 1.38 0.86
C THR A 56 6.38 0.91 1.58
N ARG A 57 7.48 0.77 0.85
CA ARG A 57 8.76 0.46 1.48
C ARG A 57 9.39 1.68 2.15
N VAL A 58 9.24 2.85 1.55
CA VAL A 58 9.80 4.12 2.05
C VAL A 58 8.75 5.23 2.03
N ASN A 59 8.94 6.22 2.90
CA ASN A 59 8.03 7.37 3.00
C ASN A 59 7.95 8.21 1.72
N ALA A 60 9.04 8.27 0.96
CA ALA A 60 9.11 9.06 -0.27
C ALA A 60 8.04 8.67 -1.31
N GLN A 61 7.54 7.44 -1.25
CA GLN A 61 6.50 6.93 -2.16
C GLN A 61 5.09 7.47 -1.83
N GLN A 62 4.90 8.08 -0.66
CA GLN A 62 3.56 8.35 -0.14
C GLN A 62 2.92 9.62 -0.70
N LYS A 63 3.72 10.61 -1.08
CA LYS A 63 3.21 11.89 -1.58
C LYS A 63 2.33 11.74 -2.82
N ILE A 64 2.78 10.94 -3.77
CA ILE A 64 2.03 10.70 -5.01
C ILE A 64 0.75 9.90 -4.76
N LEU A 65 0.75 9.03 -3.76
CA LEU A 65 -0.44 8.28 -3.32
C LEU A 65 -1.50 9.20 -2.72
N CYS A 66 -1.08 10.12 -1.85
CA CYS A 66 -2.00 11.10 -1.26
C CYS A 66 -2.69 11.91 -2.35
N ARG A 67 -1.93 12.37 -3.34
CA ARG A 67 -2.48 13.11 -4.48
C ARG A 67 -3.48 12.28 -5.29
N ALA A 68 -3.15 11.02 -5.55
CA ALA A 68 -4.04 10.13 -6.29
C ALA A 68 -5.35 9.84 -5.54
N LEU A 69 -5.29 9.69 -4.22
CA LEU A 69 -6.47 9.51 -3.39
C LEU A 69 -7.32 10.79 -3.33
N ASP A 70 -6.69 11.95 -3.28
CA ASP A 70 -7.38 13.25 -3.37
C ASP A 70 -8.17 13.36 -4.68
N GLU A 71 -7.56 12.97 -5.80
CA GLU A 71 -8.23 12.96 -7.12
C GLU A 71 -9.48 12.07 -7.13
N GLN A 72 -9.49 11.02 -6.34
CA GLN A 72 -10.63 10.10 -6.20
C GLN A 72 -11.61 10.51 -5.09
N HIS A 73 -11.38 11.63 -4.44
CA HIS A 73 -12.19 12.09 -3.29
C HIS A 73 -12.29 11.04 -2.17
N LEU A 74 -11.21 10.31 -1.96
CA LEU A 74 -11.10 9.32 -0.91
C LEU A 74 -10.39 9.91 0.30
N ARG A 75 -10.96 9.71 1.47
CA ARG A 75 -10.28 10.05 2.73
C ARG A 75 -9.17 9.05 2.98
N TYR A 76 -8.08 9.53 3.53
CA TYR A 76 -6.93 8.70 3.89
C TYR A 76 -6.27 9.24 5.15
N ARG A 77 -5.50 8.39 5.77
CA ARG A 77 -4.63 8.74 6.89
C ARG A 77 -3.29 8.06 6.69
N VAL A 78 -2.24 8.70 7.15
CA VAL A 78 -0.88 8.19 7.03
C VAL A 78 -0.41 7.70 8.40
N LYS A 79 -0.02 6.43 8.47
CA LYS A 79 0.58 5.84 9.66
C LYS A 79 2.08 6.10 9.64
N ARG A 80 2.56 6.80 10.65
CA ARG A 80 3.98 7.04 10.91
C ARG A 80 4.39 6.27 12.16
N ASP A 81 5.70 6.09 12.37
CA ASP A 81 6.21 5.52 13.61
C ASP A 81 5.84 6.37 14.82
N SER A 82 5.71 7.69 14.63
CA SER A 82 5.30 8.65 15.64
C SER A 82 3.79 8.77 15.84
N GLY A 83 2.97 8.05 15.07
CA GLY A 83 1.52 8.09 15.17
C GLY A 83 0.83 8.35 13.83
N TRP A 84 -0.44 8.75 13.89
CA TRP A 84 -1.28 8.96 12.72
C TRP A 84 -1.27 10.42 12.25
N GLN A 85 -1.25 10.61 10.94
CA GLN A 85 -1.49 11.90 10.30
C GLN A 85 -2.72 11.78 9.40
N ASN A 86 -3.65 12.71 9.55
CA ASN A 86 -4.85 12.75 8.70
C ASN A 86 -4.52 13.34 7.32
N SER A 87 -5.42 13.11 6.36
CA SER A 87 -5.28 13.66 5.02
C SER A 87 -5.23 15.19 5.03
N GLY A 88 -4.61 15.76 4.00
CA GLY A 88 -4.59 17.21 3.80
C GLY A 88 -5.97 17.84 3.71
N LEU A 89 -6.98 17.08 3.28
CA LEU A 89 -8.38 17.51 3.30
C LEU A 89 -8.91 17.74 4.72
N ALA A 90 -8.31 17.11 5.72
CA ALA A 90 -8.67 17.30 7.13
C ALA A 90 -8.09 18.59 7.72
N ASP A 91 -7.23 19.28 7.01
CA ASP A 91 -6.61 20.52 7.50
C ASP A 91 -7.45 21.75 7.23
N ASP A 92 -8.47 21.69 6.40
CA ASP A 92 -9.40 22.80 6.28
C ASP A 92 -10.42 22.77 7.44
N ALA A 93 -10.86 23.96 7.85
CA ALA A 93 -11.74 24.12 9.01
C ALA A 93 -13.10 23.43 8.84
N GLN A 94 -13.63 23.39 7.61
CA GLN A 94 -14.92 22.76 7.33
C GLN A 94 -14.84 21.24 7.42
N THR A 95 -13.77 20.67 6.92
CA THR A 95 -13.52 19.23 7.00
C THR A 95 -13.31 18.81 8.43
N ARG A 96 -12.57 19.62 9.22
CA ARG A 96 -12.42 19.37 10.67
C ARG A 96 -13.76 19.40 11.41
N LEU A 97 -14.60 20.38 11.09
CA LEU A 97 -15.91 20.47 11.70
C LEU A 97 -16.79 19.27 11.34
N ALA A 98 -16.80 18.87 10.06
CA ALA A 98 -17.52 17.69 9.61
C ALA A 98 -17.02 16.41 10.27
N MET A 99 -15.71 16.29 10.48
CA MET A 99 -15.10 15.17 11.21
C MET A 99 -15.51 15.15 12.67
N LEU A 100 -15.53 16.31 13.33
CA LEU A 100 -15.97 16.42 14.72
C LEU A 100 -17.45 16.07 14.87
N GLU A 101 -18.29 16.48 13.93
CA GLU A 101 -19.71 16.10 13.89
C GLU A 101 -19.89 14.59 13.69
N ALA A 102 -19.11 13.99 12.80
CA ALA A 102 -19.11 12.55 12.57
C ALA A 102 -18.64 11.77 13.80
N LEU A 103 -17.63 12.27 14.50
CA LEU A 103 -17.15 11.70 15.79
C LEU A 103 -18.21 11.83 16.88
N GLY A 104 -18.92 12.96 16.93
CA GLY A 104 -20.05 13.15 17.82
C GLY A 104 -21.22 12.20 17.54
N ALA A 105 -21.34 11.71 16.31
CA ALA A 105 -22.30 10.69 15.94
C ALA A 105 -21.84 9.24 16.21
N GLY A 106 -20.67 9.06 16.87
CA GLY A 106 -20.13 7.75 17.26
C GLY A 106 -19.36 7.02 16.15
N GLY A 107 -19.01 7.69 15.06
CA GLY A 107 -18.26 7.12 13.95
C GLY A 107 -16.82 7.61 13.90
N ASP A 108 -15.86 6.71 14.08
CA ASP A 108 -14.47 6.93 13.70
C ASP A 108 -14.43 7.02 12.19
N VAL A 109 -14.12 8.19 11.64
CA VAL A 109 -14.04 8.37 10.17
C VAL A 109 -12.71 7.80 9.70
N LYS A 110 -12.70 6.50 9.47
CA LYS A 110 -11.52 5.79 8.97
C LYS A 110 -11.41 5.98 7.47
N GLY A 111 -10.33 6.62 7.06
CA GLY A 111 -9.94 6.66 5.66
C GLY A 111 -9.04 5.49 5.27
N VAL A 112 -8.67 5.46 4.01
CA VAL A 112 -7.63 4.55 3.50
C VAL A 112 -6.36 4.76 4.30
N THR A 113 -5.73 3.68 4.73
CA THR A 113 -4.45 3.77 5.43
C THR A 113 -3.31 3.77 4.41
N ILE A 114 -2.43 4.76 4.50
CA ILE A 114 -1.12 4.76 3.84
C ILE A 114 -0.09 4.51 4.93
N SER A 115 0.77 3.52 4.75
CA SER A 115 1.76 3.16 5.76
C SER A 115 3.00 2.59 5.10
N THR A 116 4.17 2.80 5.70
CA THR A 116 5.30 1.94 5.40
C THR A 116 5.01 0.55 5.94
N ILE A 117 5.69 -0.45 5.38
CA ILE A 117 5.54 -1.82 5.85
C ILE A 117 5.93 -1.92 7.33
N HIS A 118 7.00 -1.24 7.74
CA HIS A 118 7.45 -1.21 9.13
C HIS A 118 6.39 -0.65 10.08
N ALA A 119 5.79 0.47 9.72
CA ALA A 119 4.78 1.14 10.55
C ALA A 119 3.46 0.36 10.61
N SER A 120 3.24 -0.57 9.69
CA SER A 120 2.01 -1.36 9.61
C SER A 120 1.98 -2.57 10.54
N LYS A 121 3.06 -2.86 11.26
CA LYS A 121 3.13 -4.00 12.18
C LYS A 121 1.98 -3.93 13.18
N GLY A 122 1.32 -5.07 13.38
CA GLY A 122 0.18 -5.18 14.29
C GLY A 122 -1.15 -4.71 13.70
N LEU A 123 -1.16 -4.16 12.51
CA LEU A 123 -2.38 -3.76 11.81
C LEU A 123 -2.80 -4.83 10.79
N GLU A 124 -4.10 -4.94 10.54
CA GLU A 124 -4.65 -5.81 9.52
C GLU A 124 -5.73 -5.06 8.74
N PHE A 125 -5.85 -5.39 7.46
CA PHE A 125 -6.81 -4.76 6.56
C PHE A 125 -7.42 -5.81 5.65
N LYS A 126 -8.66 -5.61 5.26
CA LYS A 126 -9.32 -6.52 4.32
C LYS A 126 -8.64 -6.49 2.95
N HIS A 127 -8.28 -5.30 2.47
CA HIS A 127 -7.71 -5.10 1.15
C HIS A 127 -6.38 -4.35 1.26
N VAL A 128 -5.29 -5.00 0.88
CA VAL A 128 -3.94 -4.43 0.92
C VAL A 128 -3.39 -4.29 -0.48
N PHE A 129 -2.83 -3.12 -0.75
CA PHE A 129 -2.11 -2.78 -1.97
C PHE A 129 -0.65 -2.53 -1.61
N LEU A 130 0.21 -3.45 -2.00
CA LEU A 130 1.66 -3.30 -1.81
C LEU A 130 2.26 -2.76 -3.10
N ILE A 131 2.70 -1.52 -3.07
CA ILE A 131 3.24 -0.84 -4.24
C ILE A 131 4.77 -0.85 -4.26
N GLY A 132 5.33 -0.54 -5.41
CA GLY A 132 6.77 -0.42 -5.56
C GLY A 132 7.51 -1.75 -5.45
N CYS A 133 6.87 -2.85 -5.87
CA CYS A 133 7.45 -4.20 -5.82
C CYS A 133 8.45 -4.40 -6.96
N SER A 134 9.48 -3.57 -6.99
CA SER A 134 10.55 -3.58 -7.98
C SER A 134 11.90 -3.66 -7.33
N GLU A 135 12.87 -4.23 -8.03
CA GLU A 135 14.27 -4.24 -7.58
C GLU A 135 14.75 -2.83 -7.26
N GLY A 136 15.43 -2.69 -6.13
CA GLY A 136 15.88 -1.39 -5.62
C GLY A 136 14.94 -0.77 -4.59
N LEU A 137 13.66 -1.11 -4.63
CA LEU A 137 12.69 -0.72 -3.61
C LEU A 137 12.33 -1.91 -2.70
N ILE A 138 11.98 -3.04 -3.29
CA ILE A 138 11.68 -4.27 -2.57
C ILE A 138 12.38 -5.43 -3.29
N PRO A 139 13.51 -5.93 -2.82
CA PRO A 139 14.29 -5.46 -1.68
C PRO A 139 14.91 -4.08 -1.90
N TYR A 140 15.06 -3.34 -0.82
CA TYR A 140 15.59 -1.98 -0.86
C TYR A 140 17.11 -1.97 -1.01
N GLY A 141 17.59 -1.08 -1.86
CA GLY A 141 19.01 -0.92 -2.12
C GLY A 141 19.52 -1.78 -3.27
N SER A 142 20.80 -1.75 -3.53
CA SER A 142 21.40 -2.47 -4.66
C SER A 142 22.72 -3.13 -4.27
N PRO A 143 22.86 -4.41 -4.58
CA PRO A 143 21.88 -5.46 -4.28
C PRO A 143 22.04 -5.92 -2.84
N PRO A 144 20.98 -6.02 -2.06
CA PRO A 144 21.11 -6.56 -0.71
C PRO A 144 21.45 -8.05 -0.78
N GLU A 145 22.35 -8.46 0.05
CA GLU A 145 22.78 -9.85 0.19
C GLU A 145 22.86 -10.22 1.67
N GLY A 146 22.91 -11.51 1.95
CA GLY A 146 23.08 -12.02 3.30
C GLY A 146 22.00 -11.56 4.26
N ASP A 147 22.39 -11.01 5.40
CA ASP A 147 21.49 -10.61 6.47
C ASP A 147 20.53 -9.48 6.04
N LEU A 148 21.02 -8.56 5.22
CA LEU A 148 20.18 -7.47 4.69
C LEU A 148 19.07 -8.01 3.81
N LEU A 149 19.36 -8.99 2.97
CA LEU A 149 18.34 -9.63 2.15
C LEU A 149 17.32 -10.39 3.01
N GLU A 150 17.77 -11.05 4.05
CA GLU A 150 16.87 -11.77 4.96
C GLU A 150 15.96 -10.82 5.74
N GLU A 151 16.45 -9.65 6.13
CA GLU A 151 15.62 -8.60 6.73
C GLU A 151 14.53 -8.12 5.77
N GLU A 152 14.88 -7.91 4.49
CA GLU A 152 13.89 -7.54 3.46
C GLU A 152 12.86 -8.66 3.25
N ARG A 153 13.25 -9.92 3.32
CA ARG A 153 12.31 -11.05 3.27
C ARG A 153 11.32 -11.04 4.43
N ARG A 154 11.82 -10.80 5.64
CA ARG A 154 10.95 -10.70 6.83
C ARG A 154 9.97 -9.54 6.70
N LEU A 155 10.44 -8.42 6.17
CA LEU A 155 9.61 -7.26 5.92
C LEU A 155 8.52 -7.57 4.89
N MET A 156 8.87 -8.30 3.83
CA MET A 156 7.90 -8.76 2.84
C MET A 156 6.85 -9.67 3.46
N TYR A 157 7.26 -10.56 4.35
CA TYR A 157 6.34 -11.40 5.10
C TYR A 157 5.36 -10.56 5.92
N VAL A 158 5.86 -9.53 6.60
CA VAL A 158 4.99 -8.58 7.33
C VAL A 158 3.97 -7.96 6.38
N ALA A 159 4.41 -7.46 5.23
CA ALA A 159 3.51 -6.83 4.26
C ALA A 159 2.38 -7.76 3.81
N VAL A 160 2.73 -8.97 3.41
CA VAL A 160 1.76 -9.97 2.92
C VAL A 160 0.76 -10.36 4.00
N THR A 161 1.21 -10.48 5.24
CA THR A 161 0.35 -10.89 6.36
C THR A 161 -0.58 -9.79 6.87
N ARG A 162 -0.45 -8.53 6.36
CA ARG A 162 -1.41 -7.46 6.69
C ARG A 162 -2.75 -7.64 5.98
N ALA A 163 -2.81 -8.42 4.91
CA ALA A 163 -4.02 -8.62 4.10
C ALA A 163 -4.88 -9.76 4.66
N GLU A 164 -6.16 -9.46 4.92
CA GLU A 164 -7.13 -10.49 5.32
C GLU A 164 -7.78 -11.15 4.11
N ASP A 165 -8.27 -10.38 3.14
CA ASP A 165 -9.06 -10.87 2.01
C ASP A 165 -8.34 -10.77 0.68
N THR A 166 -7.82 -9.60 0.33
CA THR A 166 -7.13 -9.39 -0.94
C THR A 166 -5.78 -8.72 -0.77
N LEU A 167 -4.83 -9.14 -1.58
CA LEU A 167 -3.51 -8.53 -1.69
C LEU A 167 -3.25 -8.23 -3.16
N ASP A 168 -3.01 -6.98 -3.48
CA ASP A 168 -2.56 -6.54 -4.80
C ASP A 168 -1.12 -6.07 -4.69
N VAL A 169 -0.22 -6.71 -5.41
CA VAL A 169 1.18 -6.27 -5.49
C VAL A 169 1.40 -5.63 -6.85
N SER A 170 2.04 -4.49 -6.86
CA SER A 170 2.28 -3.76 -8.09
C SER A 170 3.66 -3.14 -8.14
N TYR A 171 4.10 -2.85 -9.34
CA TYR A 171 5.29 -2.03 -9.55
C TYR A 171 5.15 -1.19 -10.81
N ALA A 172 5.92 -0.13 -10.87
CA ALA A 172 6.02 0.76 -12.00
C ALA A 172 7.31 0.49 -12.76
N ARG A 173 7.23 0.48 -14.10
CA ARG A 173 8.39 0.29 -14.97
C ARG A 173 9.34 1.47 -14.96
N ALA A 174 8.83 2.68 -14.70
CA ALA A 174 9.60 3.91 -14.69
C ALA A 174 9.07 4.90 -13.65
N ARG A 175 9.89 5.90 -13.31
CA ARG A 175 9.43 7.08 -12.57
C ARG A 175 8.98 8.14 -13.58
N GLU A 176 7.97 8.90 -13.22
CA GLU A 176 7.45 9.98 -14.06
C GLU A 176 8.54 11.03 -14.38
N ASP A 177 9.38 11.30 -13.39
CA ASP A 177 10.43 12.32 -13.48
C ASP A 177 11.78 11.77 -13.93
N ASP A 178 11.85 10.49 -14.22
CA ASP A 178 13.09 9.82 -14.54
C ASP A 178 13.26 9.75 -16.05
N GLY A 179 14.00 10.70 -16.60
CA GLY A 179 14.42 10.66 -18.00
C GLY A 179 15.39 9.54 -18.34
N SER A 180 15.60 8.59 -17.42
CA SER A 180 16.45 7.43 -17.68
C SER A 180 15.64 6.31 -18.31
N ASP A 181 16.12 5.79 -19.43
CA ASP A 181 15.59 4.57 -20.09
C ASP A 181 15.80 3.30 -19.27
N ARG A 182 16.23 3.42 -18.02
CA ARG A 182 16.45 2.28 -17.14
C ARG A 182 15.14 1.85 -16.52
N GLY A 183 14.43 0.97 -17.21
CA GLY A 183 13.24 0.35 -16.69
C GLY A 183 13.50 -0.37 -15.36
N ARG A 184 12.59 -0.20 -14.41
CA ARG A 184 12.58 -0.97 -13.18
C ARG A 184 12.19 -2.41 -13.47
N ARG A 185 12.83 -3.33 -12.77
CA ARG A 185 12.54 -4.75 -12.85
C ARG A 185 11.62 -5.16 -11.72
N LYS A 186 10.72 -6.08 -12.00
CA LYS A 186 9.88 -6.72 -10.99
C LYS A 186 10.73 -7.29 -9.86
N SER A 187 10.27 -7.10 -8.63
CA SER A 187 10.93 -7.64 -7.44
C SER A 187 11.16 -9.15 -7.53
N ARG A 188 12.33 -9.58 -7.10
CA ARG A 188 12.69 -11.00 -7.01
C ARG A 188 11.75 -11.82 -6.13
N PHE A 189 11.07 -11.18 -5.19
CA PHE A 189 10.14 -11.84 -4.27
C PHE A 189 8.83 -12.27 -4.96
N PHE A 190 8.52 -11.68 -6.12
CA PHE A 190 7.28 -11.94 -6.84
C PHE A 190 7.48 -12.55 -8.23
N ARG A 191 8.67 -12.97 -8.53
CA ARG A 191 8.98 -13.66 -9.79
C ARG A 191 8.60 -15.12 -9.75
#